data_3dab81cf2f58ed16d45e197a13305303
#
_entry.id   3dab81cf2f58ed16d45e197a13305303
#
_cell.length_a   1.000
_cell.length_b   1.000
_cell.length_c   1.000
_cell.angle_alpha   90.00
_cell.angle_beta   90.00
_cell.angle_gamma   90.00
#
_symmetry.space_group_name_H-M   'P 1'
#
loop_
_entity.id
_entity.type
_entity.pdbx_description
1 polymer ?
#
loop_
_entity_poly.entity_id
_entity_poly.type
_entity_poly.pdbx_seq_one_letter_code
_entity_poly.pdbx_strand_id
1 'polypeptide(L)'
;CLADKYHTQSALFFIGRNLDYAASLEASLKLKEISYIHSEAYAAGELKHGTIALIDEDQLVVALACQTRLFEKLMSNIKECKARGAQVLALAQEGERRIYAEADEVLAVPQTDALLLPIPEMIPLQLFAYYVAKANGCDIDKPKNLAKSVTVE
;
A
#
# COMPACT_ATOMS: atom_id res chain seq x y z
N CYS A 1 10.87 4.71 -12.37
CA CYS A 1 10.63 3.93 -11.14
C CYS A 1 9.29 4.36 -10.54
N LEU A 2 8.54 3.45 -9.89
CA LEU A 2 7.26 3.80 -9.22
C LEU A 2 7.46 4.88 -8.15
N ALA A 3 8.55 4.82 -7.41
CA ALA A 3 8.86 5.82 -6.41
C ALA A 3 9.00 7.23 -7.01
N ASP A 4 9.66 7.36 -8.15
CA ASP A 4 9.80 8.68 -8.81
C ASP A 4 8.46 9.28 -9.23
N LYS A 5 7.46 8.43 -9.48
CA LYS A 5 6.10 8.84 -9.83
C LYS A 5 5.30 9.32 -8.61
N TYR A 6 5.56 8.71 -7.44
CA TYR A 6 4.68 8.87 -6.30
C TYR A 6 5.31 9.51 -5.05
N HIS A 7 6.62 9.84 -5.06
CA HIS A 7 7.31 10.37 -3.89
C HIS A 7 6.81 11.77 -3.44
N THR A 8 6.14 12.49 -4.31
CA THR A 8 5.58 13.83 -4.01
C THR A 8 4.17 13.79 -3.45
N GLN A 9 3.57 12.62 -3.30
CA GLN A 9 2.24 12.47 -2.72
C GLN A 9 2.22 12.98 -1.28
N SER A 10 1.21 13.76 -0.91
CA SER A 10 1.04 14.28 0.45
C SER A 10 0.50 13.23 1.41
N ALA A 11 -0.30 12.31 0.90
CA ALA A 11 -0.87 11.20 1.64
C ALA A 11 -1.08 9.98 0.74
N LEU A 12 -0.99 8.79 1.35
CA LEU A 12 -1.24 7.51 0.69
C LEU A 12 -2.23 6.68 1.51
N PHE A 13 -3.09 5.96 0.81
CA PHE A 13 -4.02 5.01 1.42
C PHE A 13 -3.66 3.59 1.04
N PHE A 14 -3.53 2.74 2.05
CA PHE A 14 -3.32 1.30 1.85
C PHE A 14 -4.62 0.58 2.12
N ILE A 15 -5.03 -0.32 1.24
CA ILE A 15 -6.23 -1.11 1.42
C ILE A 15 -5.96 -2.60 1.21
N GLY A 16 -6.58 -3.41 2.03
CA GLY A 16 -6.47 -4.87 1.95
C GLY A 16 -7.65 -5.54 2.65
N ARG A 17 -7.73 -6.85 2.49
CA ARG A 17 -8.72 -7.68 3.17
C ARG A 17 -8.04 -8.85 3.86
N ASN A 18 -8.47 -9.16 5.09
CA ASN A 18 -7.89 -10.24 5.89
C ASN A 18 -6.37 -10.05 6.08
N LEU A 19 -5.52 -10.99 5.71
CA LEU A 19 -4.06 -10.90 5.87
C LEU A 19 -3.45 -9.75 5.05
N ASP A 20 -3.98 -9.45 3.85
CA ASP A 20 -3.57 -8.30 3.05
C ASP A 20 -3.82 -6.98 3.81
N TYR A 21 -4.86 -6.91 4.66
CA TYR A 21 -5.05 -5.75 5.53
C TYR A 21 -3.96 -5.64 6.60
N ALA A 22 -3.57 -6.76 7.21
CA ALA A 22 -2.47 -6.77 8.17
C ALA A 22 -1.14 -6.32 7.52
N ALA A 23 -0.86 -6.81 6.30
CA ALA A 23 0.28 -6.35 5.51
C ALA A 23 0.18 -4.85 5.13
N SER A 24 -1.02 -4.35 4.85
CA SER A 24 -1.28 -2.93 4.58
C SER A 24 -0.95 -2.03 5.77
N LEU A 25 -1.27 -2.46 6.99
CA LEU A 25 -0.92 -1.73 8.23
C LEU A 25 0.59 -1.61 8.38
N GLU A 26 1.33 -2.70 8.19
CA GLU A 26 2.79 -2.70 8.27
C GLU A 26 3.42 -1.87 7.13
N ALA A 27 2.92 -1.98 5.91
CA ALA A 27 3.40 -1.20 4.77
C ALA A 27 3.22 0.31 4.99
N SER A 28 2.05 0.72 5.48
CA SER A 28 1.77 2.11 5.86
C SER A 28 2.73 2.59 6.95
N LEU A 29 2.99 1.76 7.97
CA LEU A 29 3.94 2.08 9.03
C LEU A 29 5.35 2.28 8.47
N LYS A 30 5.85 1.35 7.65
CA LYS A 30 7.19 1.44 7.04
C LYS A 30 7.36 2.70 6.19
N LEU A 31 6.33 3.05 5.41
CA LEU A 31 6.38 4.28 4.62
C LEU A 31 6.47 5.52 5.52
N LYS A 32 5.63 5.63 6.55
CA LYS A 32 5.65 6.77 7.49
C LYS A 32 6.99 6.93 8.19
N GLU A 33 7.56 5.83 8.66
CA GLU A 33 8.77 5.83 9.47
C GLU A 33 9.97 6.44 8.73
N ILE A 34 10.12 6.19 7.44
CA ILE A 34 11.33 6.56 6.70
C ILE A 34 11.12 7.68 5.67
N SER A 35 9.90 7.85 5.13
CA SER A 35 9.61 8.89 4.13
C SER A 35 8.91 10.11 4.70
N TYR A 36 8.33 9.99 5.91
CA TYR A 36 7.52 11.01 6.58
C TYR A 36 6.23 11.40 5.83
N ILE A 37 5.88 10.69 4.78
CA ILE A 37 4.61 10.87 4.09
C ILE A 37 3.50 10.32 4.97
N HIS A 38 2.43 11.08 5.14
CA HIS A 38 1.25 10.59 5.85
C HIS A 38 0.65 9.41 5.10
N SER A 39 0.39 8.32 5.80
CA SER A 39 -0.29 7.18 5.21
C SER A 39 -1.17 6.47 6.22
N GLU A 40 -2.26 5.92 5.73
CA GLU A 40 -3.22 5.18 6.53
C GLU A 40 -3.57 3.86 5.84
N ALA A 41 -3.86 2.84 6.64
CA ALA A 41 -4.29 1.55 6.14
C ALA A 41 -5.70 1.22 6.62
N TYR A 42 -6.54 0.76 5.70
CA TYR A 42 -7.94 0.43 5.97
C TYR A 42 -8.28 -0.99 5.52
N ALA A 43 -9.10 -1.66 6.29
CA ALA A 43 -9.81 -2.81 5.77
C ALA A 43 -10.68 -2.33 4.59
N ALA A 44 -10.45 -2.87 3.40
CA ALA A 44 -11.02 -2.32 2.18
C ALA A 44 -12.56 -2.22 2.18
N GLY A 45 -13.23 -3.14 2.91
CA GLY A 45 -14.67 -3.08 3.08
C GLY A 45 -15.17 -1.91 3.92
N GLU A 46 -14.31 -1.36 4.79
CA GLU A 46 -14.65 -0.25 5.69
C GLU A 46 -14.39 1.13 5.05
N LEU A 47 -13.67 1.18 3.94
CA LEU A 47 -13.33 2.45 3.27
C LEU A 47 -14.57 3.31 2.98
N LYS A 48 -15.67 2.69 2.56
CA LYS A 48 -16.93 3.35 2.23
C LYS A 48 -17.68 3.96 3.43
N HIS A 49 -17.30 3.62 4.65
CA HIS A 49 -17.97 4.12 5.86
C HIS A 49 -17.44 5.48 6.35
N GLY A 50 -16.73 6.21 5.50
CA GLY A 50 -16.27 7.59 5.80
C GLY A 50 -15.02 7.97 5.03
N THR A 51 -13.95 7.21 5.17
CA THR A 51 -12.62 7.51 4.61
C THR A 51 -12.61 7.68 3.09
N ILE A 52 -13.53 7.03 2.39
CA ILE A 52 -13.66 7.17 0.94
C ILE A 52 -13.93 8.63 0.49
N ALA A 53 -14.39 9.49 1.41
CA ALA A 53 -14.56 10.91 1.16
C ALA A 53 -13.23 11.66 0.95
N LEU A 54 -12.11 11.07 1.38
CA LEU A 54 -10.76 11.61 1.19
C LEU A 54 -10.11 11.16 -0.12
N ILE A 55 -10.76 10.27 -0.86
CA ILE A 55 -10.23 9.70 -2.11
C ILE A 55 -10.66 10.58 -3.28
N ASP A 56 -9.67 11.12 -3.99
CA ASP A 56 -9.82 11.92 -5.18
C ASP A 56 -8.67 11.65 -6.18
N GLU A 57 -8.54 12.48 -7.20
CA GLU A 57 -7.54 12.36 -8.27
C GLU A 57 -6.09 12.59 -7.81
N ASP A 58 -5.89 13.27 -6.69
CA ASP A 58 -4.57 13.53 -6.12
C ASP A 58 -4.08 12.41 -5.19
N GLN A 59 -4.91 11.39 -4.95
CA GLN A 59 -4.58 10.34 -3.99
C GLN A 59 -4.04 9.07 -4.66
N LEU A 60 -3.01 8.48 -4.04
CA LEU A 60 -2.55 7.14 -4.35
C LEU A 60 -3.16 6.14 -3.37
N VAL A 61 -3.82 5.14 -3.93
CA VAL A 61 -4.31 3.97 -3.20
C VAL A 61 -3.43 2.78 -3.53
N VAL A 62 -2.77 2.22 -2.52
CA VAL A 62 -2.01 0.97 -2.61
C VAL A 62 -2.92 -0.18 -2.19
N ALA A 63 -3.32 -1.01 -3.15
CA ALA A 63 -4.30 -2.08 -2.95
C ALA A 63 -3.62 -3.46 -2.94
N LEU A 64 -3.68 -4.18 -1.82
CA LEU A 64 -3.16 -5.53 -1.71
C LEU A 64 -4.27 -6.53 -2.11
N ALA A 65 -4.10 -7.17 -3.27
CA ALA A 65 -5.06 -8.05 -3.93
C ALA A 65 -4.56 -9.50 -4.03
N CYS A 66 -3.84 -9.97 -3.02
CA CYS A 66 -3.18 -11.26 -3.08
C CYS A 66 -4.04 -12.42 -2.55
N GLN A 67 -5.07 -12.15 -1.74
CA GLN A 67 -5.99 -13.17 -1.23
C GLN A 67 -6.99 -13.59 -2.30
N THR A 68 -6.76 -14.72 -2.96
CA THR A 68 -7.59 -15.23 -4.08
C THR A 68 -9.08 -15.29 -3.73
N ARG A 69 -9.43 -15.74 -2.51
CA ARG A 69 -10.83 -15.86 -2.08
C ARG A 69 -11.53 -14.51 -1.90
N LEU A 70 -10.78 -13.43 -1.73
CA LEU A 70 -11.29 -12.09 -1.50
C LEU A 70 -11.04 -11.14 -2.66
N PHE A 71 -10.43 -11.66 -3.73
CA PHE A 71 -10.01 -10.87 -4.89
C PHE A 71 -11.16 -10.06 -5.49
N GLU A 72 -12.30 -10.67 -5.80
CA GLU A 72 -13.45 -9.99 -6.39
C GLU A 72 -14.00 -8.85 -5.49
N LYS A 73 -13.98 -9.09 -4.17
CA LYS A 73 -14.41 -8.06 -3.20
C LYS A 73 -13.44 -6.89 -3.17
N LEU A 74 -12.13 -7.15 -3.27
CA LEU A 74 -11.14 -6.10 -3.33
C LEU A 74 -11.19 -5.35 -4.67
N MET A 75 -11.39 -6.05 -5.79
CA MET A 75 -11.61 -5.44 -7.10
C MET A 75 -12.76 -4.44 -7.09
N SER A 76 -13.86 -4.77 -6.40
CA SER A 76 -14.97 -3.83 -6.21
C SER A 76 -14.54 -2.56 -5.46
N ASN A 77 -13.72 -2.70 -4.41
CA ASN A 77 -13.20 -1.53 -3.68
C ASN A 77 -12.22 -0.70 -4.53
N ILE A 78 -11.38 -1.34 -5.35
CA ILE A 78 -10.51 -0.63 -6.30
C ILE A 78 -11.36 0.20 -7.26
N LYS A 79 -12.42 -0.37 -7.84
CA LYS A 79 -13.35 0.35 -8.72
C LYS A 79 -14.00 1.55 -8.03
N GLU A 80 -14.36 1.42 -6.75
CA GLU A 80 -14.90 2.53 -5.97
C GLU A 80 -13.90 3.69 -5.82
N CYS A 81 -12.61 3.38 -5.63
CA CYS A 81 -11.53 4.37 -5.59
C CYS A 81 -11.29 5.00 -6.99
N LYS A 82 -11.21 4.17 -8.03
CA LYS A 82 -11.04 4.62 -9.42
C LYS A 82 -12.16 5.53 -9.89
N ALA A 83 -13.41 5.25 -9.50
CA ALA A 83 -14.57 6.09 -9.82
C ALA A 83 -14.48 7.51 -9.22
N ARG A 84 -13.58 7.72 -8.24
CA ARG A 84 -13.29 9.03 -7.64
C ARG A 84 -12.01 9.69 -8.17
N GLY A 85 -11.39 9.05 -9.16
CA GLY A 85 -10.18 9.57 -9.80
C GLY A 85 -8.86 9.08 -9.21
N ALA A 86 -8.88 8.31 -8.11
CA ALA A 86 -7.65 7.85 -7.47
C ALA A 86 -6.72 7.10 -8.41
N GLN A 87 -5.42 7.30 -8.23
CA GLN A 87 -4.41 6.42 -8.81
C GLN A 87 -4.31 5.15 -7.97
N VAL A 88 -4.16 4.01 -8.62
CA VAL A 88 -4.10 2.71 -7.92
C VAL A 88 -2.83 1.96 -8.28
N LEU A 89 -2.01 1.71 -7.26
CA LEU A 89 -0.91 0.75 -7.29
C LEU A 89 -1.40 -0.55 -6.63
N ALA A 90 -1.50 -1.62 -7.39
CA ALA A 90 -1.97 -2.89 -6.85
C ALA A 90 -0.83 -3.91 -6.67
N LEU A 91 -0.89 -4.69 -5.59
CA LEU A 91 -0.15 -5.94 -5.45
C LEU A 91 -1.07 -7.11 -5.78
N ALA A 92 -0.59 -8.04 -6.61
CA ALA A 92 -1.34 -9.26 -6.94
C ALA A 92 -0.38 -10.44 -7.13
N GLN A 93 -0.87 -11.65 -6.95
CA GLN A 93 -0.07 -12.84 -7.25
C GLN A 93 0.23 -12.94 -8.74
N GLU A 94 1.40 -13.47 -9.07
CA GLU A 94 1.79 -13.76 -10.45
C GLU A 94 0.71 -14.56 -11.19
N GLY A 95 0.40 -14.14 -12.42
CA GLY A 95 -0.65 -14.76 -13.23
C GLY A 95 -2.05 -14.20 -13.04
N GLU A 96 -2.31 -13.34 -12.03
CA GLU A 96 -3.60 -12.67 -11.88
C GLU A 96 -3.70 -11.48 -12.86
N ARG A 97 -4.30 -11.73 -14.02
CA ARG A 97 -4.36 -10.74 -15.11
C ARG A 97 -5.50 -9.74 -14.97
N ARG A 98 -6.54 -10.07 -14.22
CA ARG A 98 -7.74 -9.22 -14.08
C ARG A 98 -7.43 -7.90 -13.40
N ILE A 99 -6.39 -7.86 -12.56
CA ILE A 99 -5.97 -6.66 -11.83
C ILE A 99 -5.56 -5.52 -12.77
N TYR A 100 -4.96 -5.85 -13.92
CA TYR A 100 -4.46 -4.86 -14.89
C TYR A 100 -5.57 -4.06 -15.60
N ALA A 101 -6.82 -4.51 -15.51
CA ALA A 101 -7.95 -3.75 -16.03
C ALA A 101 -8.37 -2.57 -15.14
N GLU A 102 -7.99 -2.61 -13.86
CA GLU A 102 -8.49 -1.67 -12.87
C GLU A 102 -7.37 -0.85 -12.18
N ALA A 103 -6.14 -1.37 -12.15
CA ALA A 103 -5.01 -0.69 -11.53
C ALA A 103 -4.18 0.07 -12.56
N ASP A 104 -3.61 1.21 -12.16
CA ASP A 104 -2.69 1.99 -13.00
C ASP A 104 -1.30 1.36 -13.06
N GLU A 105 -0.90 0.74 -11.95
CA GLU A 105 0.38 0.03 -11.82
C GLU A 105 0.17 -1.27 -11.03
N VAL A 106 0.92 -2.31 -11.38
CA VAL A 106 0.83 -3.61 -10.69
C VAL A 106 2.22 -4.10 -10.30
N LEU A 107 2.35 -4.50 -9.05
CA LEU A 107 3.49 -5.25 -8.53
C LEU A 107 3.08 -6.71 -8.37
N ALA A 108 3.74 -7.60 -9.09
CA ALA A 108 3.49 -9.02 -8.98
C ALA A 108 4.31 -9.61 -7.82
N VAL A 109 3.67 -10.48 -7.03
CA VAL A 109 4.31 -11.27 -5.99
C VAL A 109 4.22 -12.76 -6.32
N PRO A 110 5.19 -13.58 -5.92
CA PRO A 110 5.14 -15.02 -6.18
C PRO A 110 3.90 -15.68 -5.62
N GLN A 111 3.39 -16.68 -6.31
CA GLN A 111 2.32 -17.52 -5.78
C GLN A 111 2.82 -18.31 -4.58
N THR A 112 2.05 -18.27 -3.50
CA THR A 112 2.37 -19.02 -2.27
C THR A 112 1.09 -19.38 -1.51
N ASP A 113 1.24 -20.15 -0.43
CA ASP A 113 0.13 -20.43 0.48
C ASP A 113 -0.46 -19.14 1.05
N ALA A 114 -1.78 -19.10 1.17
CA ALA A 114 -2.51 -17.91 1.60
C ALA A 114 -2.06 -17.38 2.98
N LEU A 115 -1.61 -18.25 3.88
CA LEU A 115 -1.10 -17.85 5.20
C LEU A 115 0.30 -17.23 5.14
N LEU A 116 1.06 -17.52 4.09
CA LEU A 116 2.44 -17.02 3.90
C LEU A 116 2.50 -15.78 3.02
N LEU A 117 1.40 -15.38 2.36
CA LEU A 117 1.34 -14.22 1.46
C LEU A 117 1.90 -12.92 2.05
N PRO A 118 1.69 -12.56 3.32
CA PRO A 118 2.26 -11.35 3.89
C PRO A 118 3.80 -11.27 3.78
N ILE A 119 4.50 -12.39 3.69
CA ILE A 119 5.96 -12.41 3.57
C ILE A 119 6.43 -11.84 2.21
N PRO A 120 6.02 -12.41 1.06
CA PRO A 120 6.40 -11.85 -0.24
C PRO A 120 5.75 -10.48 -0.53
N GLU A 121 4.60 -10.15 0.05
CA GLU A 121 3.97 -8.83 -0.10
C GLU A 121 4.82 -7.72 0.52
N MET A 122 5.44 -7.98 1.67
CA MET A 122 6.23 -6.96 2.35
C MET A 122 7.49 -6.55 1.59
N ILE A 123 8.07 -7.43 0.77
CA ILE A 123 9.31 -7.13 0.04
C ILE A 123 9.13 -5.94 -0.91
N PRO A 124 8.19 -5.96 -1.88
CA PRO A 124 7.99 -4.82 -2.77
C PRO A 124 7.48 -3.56 -2.04
N LEU A 125 6.73 -3.71 -0.95
CA LEU A 125 6.23 -2.59 -0.17
C LEU A 125 7.34 -1.88 0.62
N GLN A 126 8.26 -2.64 1.21
CA GLN A 126 9.47 -2.09 1.85
C GLN A 126 10.39 -1.41 0.83
N LEU A 127 10.57 -2.02 -0.34
CA LEU A 127 11.34 -1.39 -1.42
C LEU A 127 10.67 -0.12 -1.93
N PHE A 128 9.35 -0.10 -2.04
CA PHE A 128 8.61 1.11 -2.40
C PHE A 128 8.85 2.23 -1.37
N ALA A 129 8.69 1.95 -0.08
CA ALA A 129 8.94 2.90 1.00
C ALA A 129 10.40 3.41 0.96
N TYR A 130 11.37 2.49 0.78
CA TYR A 130 12.79 2.82 0.67
C TYR A 130 13.07 3.80 -0.48
N TYR A 131 12.59 3.49 -1.69
CA TYR A 131 12.85 4.34 -2.85
C TYR A 131 12.11 5.67 -2.79
N VAL A 132 10.90 5.73 -2.22
CA VAL A 132 10.18 6.98 -1.95
C VAL A 132 10.96 7.85 -0.97
N ALA A 133 11.43 7.29 0.13
CA ALA A 133 12.25 8.01 1.11
C ALA A 133 13.54 8.54 0.48
N LYS A 134 14.21 7.72 -0.34
CA LYS A 134 15.42 8.10 -1.07
C LYS A 134 15.15 9.23 -2.06
N ALA A 135 14.06 9.18 -2.81
CA ALA A 135 13.67 10.24 -3.75
C ALA A 135 13.38 11.57 -3.05
N ASN A 136 12.89 11.52 -1.81
CA ASN A 136 12.66 12.69 -0.94
C ASN A 136 13.93 13.15 -0.18
N GLY A 137 15.08 12.50 -0.39
CA GLY A 137 16.32 12.85 0.31
C GLY A 137 16.30 12.57 1.81
N CYS A 138 15.44 11.65 2.27
CA CYS A 138 15.38 11.26 3.67
C CYS A 138 16.57 10.36 4.08
N ASP A 139 17.04 10.51 5.32
CA ASP A 139 18.00 9.57 5.91
C ASP A 139 17.29 8.27 6.31
N ILE A 140 17.52 7.24 5.52
CA ILE A 140 16.82 5.95 5.68
C ILE A 140 17.40 5.15 6.86
N ASP A 141 18.68 5.34 7.16
CA ASP A 141 19.37 4.61 8.22
C ASP A 141 19.15 5.22 9.60
N LYS A 142 18.85 6.51 9.65
CA LYS A 142 18.61 7.27 10.88
C LYS A 142 17.34 8.11 10.75
N PRO A 143 16.17 7.49 10.73
CA PRO A 143 14.90 8.21 10.66
C PRO A 143 14.73 9.17 11.84
N LYS A 144 14.11 10.33 11.57
CA LYS A 144 13.83 11.33 12.61
C LYS A 144 12.88 10.76 13.67
N ASN A 145 13.12 11.15 14.92
CA ASN A 145 12.22 10.86 16.06
C ASN A 145 12.03 9.36 16.35
N LEU A 146 12.82 8.48 15.75
CA LEU A 146 12.81 7.04 16.02
C LEU A 146 14.07 6.66 16.80
N ALA A 147 13.89 6.00 17.93
CA ALA A 147 14.96 5.42 18.73
C ALA A 147 14.97 3.90 18.58
N LYS A 148 16.16 3.29 18.45
CA LYS A 148 16.29 1.82 18.41
C LYS A 148 15.89 1.14 19.73
N SER A 149 15.89 1.90 20.82
CA SER A 149 15.43 1.46 22.12
C SER A 149 14.75 2.63 22.84
N VAL A 150 13.62 2.36 23.49
CA VAL A 150 13.01 3.31 24.41
C VAL A 150 13.72 3.16 25.75
N THR A 151 14.48 4.20 26.14
CA THR A 151 15.27 4.22 27.39
C THR A 151 14.65 5.12 28.46
N VAL A 152 13.46 5.68 28.18
CA VAL A 152 12.74 6.59 29.11
C VAL A 152 11.42 5.91 29.47
N GLU A 153 11.19 5.75 30.77
CA GLU A 153 9.91 5.38 31.35
C GLU A 153 9.03 6.63 31.53
#